data_43914d7b137cbf0a0809fb916b901888
#
_entry.id   43914d7b137cbf0a0809fb916b901888
#
_cell.length_a   1.000
_cell.length_b   1.000
_cell.length_c   1.000
_cell.angle_alpha   90.00
_cell.angle_beta   90.00
_cell.angle_gamma   90.00
#
_symmetry.space_group_name_H-M   'P 1'
#
loop_
_entity.id
_entity.type
_entity.pdbx_description
1 polymer ?
#
loop_
_entity_poly.entity_id
_entity_poly.type
_entity_poly.pdbx_seq_one_letter_code
_entity_poly.pdbx_strand_id
1 'polypeptide(L)'
;FSNIKLKSVSLMSKYEGVSLKELRDALKKQIVVEGAIAKYWDRWTKDIYSQYQRAGANEIRKELGLKHAMYEGGVIDSSRAFCEGKNGKVFTEDEIKEWANEDWQGKNDGYVPELDCGGYNCRHRLRWISPELAVQLRPDLKNK
;
A
#
# COMPACT_ATOMS: atom_id res chain seq x y z
N PHE A 1 12.80 11.31 -9.06
CA PHE A 1 11.49 10.97 -8.48
C PHE A 1 11.64 9.99 -7.32
N SER A 2 12.46 8.95 -7.46
CA SER A 2 12.71 7.99 -6.38
C SER A 2 13.40 8.62 -5.17
N ASN A 3 14.29 9.59 -5.37
CA ASN A 3 14.95 10.30 -4.26
C ASN A 3 13.95 11.13 -3.44
N ILE A 4 12.96 11.72 -4.10
CA ILE A 4 11.89 12.47 -3.42
C ILE A 4 11.03 11.51 -2.59
N LYS A 5 10.72 10.35 -3.13
CA LYS A 5 9.96 9.31 -2.44
C LYS A 5 10.67 8.85 -1.16
N LEU A 6 11.97 8.58 -1.25
CA LEU A 6 12.77 8.16 -0.10
C LEU A 6 12.83 9.23 0.98
N LYS A 7 13.01 10.51 0.60
CA LYS A 7 12.96 11.63 1.55
C LYS A 7 11.60 11.75 2.22
N SER A 8 10.53 11.55 1.47
CA SER A 8 9.17 11.62 1.98
C SER A 8 8.89 10.52 3.00
N VAL A 9 9.30 9.28 2.71
CA VAL A 9 9.16 8.16 3.66
C VAL A 9 9.94 8.44 4.95
N SER A 10 11.16 8.98 4.83
CA SER A 10 11.97 9.36 5.99
C SER A 10 11.28 10.45 6.82
N LEU A 11 10.68 11.45 6.18
CA LEU A 11 9.91 12.50 6.87
C LEU A 11 8.67 11.94 7.53
N MET A 12 7.95 11.03 6.88
CA MET A 12 6.75 10.42 7.43
C MET A 12 7.02 9.70 8.75
N SER A 13 8.16 9.04 8.88
CA SER A 13 8.52 8.36 10.12
C SER A 13 8.72 9.33 11.29
N LYS A 14 9.06 10.60 11.02
CA LYS A 14 9.17 11.66 12.03
C LYS A 14 7.84 12.26 12.44
N TYR A 15 6.83 12.12 11.58
CA TYR A 15 5.51 12.71 11.79
C TYR A 15 4.43 11.64 12.04
N GLU A 16 4.85 10.56 12.67
CA GLU A 16 3.92 9.49 13.04
C GLU A 16 2.74 10.04 13.86
N GLY A 17 1.53 9.69 13.46
CA GLY A 17 0.32 10.13 14.11
C GLY A 17 -0.24 11.47 13.63
N VAL A 18 0.44 12.18 12.73
CA VAL A 18 -0.07 13.44 12.17
C VAL A 18 -1.13 13.19 11.10
N SER A 19 -2.00 14.19 10.87
CA SER A 19 -3.01 14.11 9.82
C SER A 19 -2.39 14.19 8.43
N LEU A 20 -3.15 13.73 7.42
CA LEU A 20 -2.73 13.83 6.03
C LEU A 20 -2.42 15.27 5.62
N LYS A 21 -3.25 16.23 6.10
CA LYS A 21 -3.05 17.66 5.80
C LYS A 21 -1.74 18.19 6.38
N GLU A 22 -1.45 17.86 7.65
CA GLU A 22 -0.22 18.29 8.31
C GLU A 22 1.01 17.68 7.64
N LEU A 23 0.94 16.39 7.27
CA LEU A 23 2.00 15.70 6.55
C LEU A 23 2.24 16.36 5.20
N ARG A 24 1.18 16.63 4.46
CA ARG A 24 1.26 17.29 3.15
C ARG A 24 1.96 18.65 3.25
N ASP A 25 1.59 19.46 4.26
CA ASP A 25 2.18 20.78 4.46
C ASP A 25 3.66 20.68 4.83
N ALA A 26 4.03 19.71 5.66
CA ALA A 26 5.42 19.46 6.03
C ALA A 26 6.26 19.02 4.83
N LEU A 27 5.75 18.10 4.01
CA LEU A 27 6.42 17.64 2.79
C LEU A 27 6.56 18.77 1.78
N LYS A 28 5.54 19.60 1.63
CA LYS A 28 5.55 20.73 0.70
C LYS A 28 6.66 21.72 1.03
N LYS A 29 6.89 22.00 2.31
CA LYS A 29 7.98 22.89 2.75
C LYS A 29 9.36 22.34 2.38
N GLN A 30 9.51 21.01 2.35
CA GLN A 30 10.77 20.35 2.02
C GLN A 30 11.03 20.25 0.52
N ILE A 31 9.98 20.23 -0.30
CA ILE A 31 10.07 19.90 -1.72
C ILE A 31 9.61 21.07 -2.64
N VAL A 32 9.30 22.19 -2.06
CA VAL A 32 8.75 23.38 -2.75
C VAL A 32 9.60 23.86 -3.94
N VAL A 33 10.87 23.52 -3.93
CA VAL A 33 11.84 23.94 -4.95
C VAL A 33 11.64 23.19 -6.28
N GLU A 34 10.86 22.10 -6.30
CA GLU A 34 10.69 21.25 -7.47
C GLU A 34 9.32 21.48 -8.10
N GLY A 35 9.13 22.66 -8.70
CA GLY A 35 7.84 23.13 -9.20
C GLY A 35 7.10 22.22 -10.18
N ALA A 36 7.80 21.31 -10.88
CA ALA A 36 7.17 20.36 -11.78
C ALA A 36 6.26 19.35 -11.03
N ILE A 37 6.49 19.18 -9.74
CA ILE A 37 5.75 18.23 -8.90
C ILE A 37 4.44 18.82 -8.38
N ALA A 38 4.32 20.13 -8.32
CA ALA A 38 3.14 20.80 -7.76
C ALA A 38 1.83 20.35 -8.42
N LYS A 39 1.86 20.05 -9.71
CA LYS A 39 0.71 19.59 -10.48
C LYS A 39 0.16 18.25 -10.00
N TYR A 40 1.03 17.36 -9.49
CA TYR A 40 0.66 16.01 -9.04
C TYR A 40 0.74 15.87 -7.55
N TRP A 41 0.90 16.97 -6.82
CA TRP A 41 1.20 17.00 -5.40
C TRP A 41 0.21 16.22 -4.55
N ASP A 42 -1.09 16.49 -4.70
CA ASP A 42 -2.12 15.86 -3.88
C ASP A 42 -2.16 14.34 -4.05
N ARG A 43 -2.10 13.87 -5.29
CA ARG A 43 -2.10 12.44 -5.61
C ARG A 43 -0.85 11.75 -5.06
N TRP A 44 0.29 12.36 -5.30
CA TRP A 44 1.57 11.83 -4.85
C TRP A 44 1.67 11.74 -3.32
N THR A 45 1.18 12.76 -2.62
CA THR A 45 1.14 12.77 -1.14
C THR A 45 0.24 11.67 -0.60
N LYS A 46 -0.90 11.44 -1.23
CA LYS A 46 -1.82 10.36 -0.85
C LYS A 46 -1.19 8.99 -1.04
N ASP A 47 -0.46 8.80 -2.14
CA ASP A 47 0.25 7.55 -2.39
C ASP A 47 1.31 7.27 -1.33
N ILE A 48 2.10 8.27 -0.99
CA ILE A 48 3.14 8.14 0.03
C ILE A 48 2.54 7.86 1.41
N TYR A 49 1.46 8.56 1.75
CA TYR A 49 0.77 8.33 3.01
C TYR A 49 0.21 6.91 3.09
N SER A 50 -0.39 6.43 2.02
CA SER A 50 -0.89 5.05 1.93
C SER A 50 0.24 4.03 2.07
N GLN A 51 1.36 4.26 1.42
CA GLN A 51 2.55 3.40 1.54
C GLN A 51 3.07 3.37 2.98
N TYR A 52 3.09 4.51 3.64
CA TYR A 52 3.51 4.61 5.04
C TYR A 52 2.60 3.79 5.95
N GLN A 53 1.28 3.93 5.80
CA GLN A 53 0.32 3.16 6.59
C GLN A 53 0.46 1.65 6.34
N ARG A 54 0.65 1.26 5.09
CA ARG A 54 0.87 -0.14 4.73
C ARG A 54 2.17 -0.68 5.30
N ALA A 55 3.22 0.13 5.31
CA ALA A 55 4.51 -0.25 5.91
C ALA A 55 4.38 -0.49 7.41
N GLY A 56 3.66 0.39 8.13
CA GLY A 56 3.38 0.21 9.55
C GLY A 56 2.59 -1.07 9.83
N ALA A 57 1.54 -1.31 9.07
CA ALA A 57 0.75 -2.53 9.18
C ALA A 57 1.58 -3.78 8.90
N ASN A 58 2.47 -3.73 7.92
CA ASN A 58 3.35 -4.84 7.57
C ASN A 58 4.33 -5.17 8.71
N GLU A 59 4.89 -4.16 9.36
CA GLU A 59 5.78 -4.38 10.51
C GLU A 59 5.02 -5.00 11.69
N ILE A 60 3.82 -4.51 11.98
CA ILE A 60 2.98 -5.04 13.05
C ILE A 60 2.60 -6.52 12.77
N ARG A 61 2.21 -6.84 11.53
CA ARG A 61 1.85 -8.22 11.19
C ARG A 61 3.03 -9.18 11.32
N LYS A 62 4.26 -8.71 11.03
CA LYS A 62 5.46 -9.53 11.22
C LYS A 62 5.69 -9.84 12.70
N GLU A 63 5.56 -8.85 13.57
CA GLU A 63 5.68 -9.04 15.01
C GLU A 63 4.63 -10.00 15.56
N LEU A 64 3.39 -9.96 15.02
CA LEU A 64 2.30 -10.83 15.42
C LEU A 64 2.33 -12.20 14.72
N GLY A 65 3.22 -12.38 13.75
CA GLY A 65 3.32 -13.64 13.00
C GLY A 65 2.16 -13.88 12.05
N LEU A 66 1.47 -12.83 11.58
CA LEU A 66 0.35 -12.95 10.65
C LEU A 66 0.85 -13.12 9.23
N LYS A 67 0.37 -14.16 8.55
CA LYS A 67 0.81 -14.54 7.19
C LYS A 67 -0.33 -14.59 6.18
N HIS A 68 -1.48 -14.06 6.54
CA HIS A 68 -2.67 -14.01 5.67
C HIS A 68 -3.24 -12.61 5.68
N ALA A 69 -3.70 -12.13 4.55
CA ALA A 69 -4.31 -10.82 4.45
C ALA A 69 -5.50 -10.81 3.51
N MET A 70 -6.47 -9.96 3.80
CA MET A 70 -7.56 -9.66 2.90
C MET A 70 -7.22 -8.38 2.13
N TYR A 71 -7.41 -8.42 0.82
CA TYR A 71 -7.24 -7.25 -0.04
C TYR A 71 -8.55 -6.47 -0.06
N GLU A 72 -8.57 -5.31 0.56
CA GLU A 72 -9.79 -4.53 0.70
C GLU A 72 -9.60 -3.06 0.27
N GLY A 73 -10.68 -2.40 -0.11
CA GLY A 73 -10.67 -1.00 -0.54
C GLY A 73 -11.83 -0.65 -1.46
N GLY A 74 -12.62 -1.65 -1.82
CA GLY A 74 -13.77 -1.49 -2.72
C GLY A 74 -13.38 -1.32 -4.17
N VAL A 75 -14.36 -1.38 -5.04
CA VAL A 75 -14.20 -1.27 -6.50
C VAL A 75 -15.01 -0.09 -6.99
N ILE A 76 -14.39 0.74 -7.83
CA ILE A 76 -15.05 1.86 -8.52
C ILE A 76 -14.82 1.72 -10.03
N ASP A 77 -15.50 2.52 -10.84
CA ASP A 77 -15.41 2.44 -12.30
C ASP A 77 -13.98 2.56 -12.84
N SER A 78 -13.16 3.36 -12.17
CA SER A 78 -11.75 3.57 -12.54
C SER A 78 -10.79 2.54 -11.94
N SER A 79 -11.28 1.54 -11.21
CA SER A 79 -10.43 0.49 -10.64
C SER A 79 -9.79 -0.33 -11.75
N ARG A 80 -8.51 -0.66 -11.56
CA ARG A 80 -7.80 -1.51 -12.53
C ARG A 80 -8.13 -2.98 -12.30
N ALA A 81 -7.99 -3.77 -13.36
CA ALA A 81 -8.30 -5.21 -13.33
C ALA A 81 -7.56 -5.95 -12.22
N PHE A 82 -6.30 -5.57 -11.95
CA PHE A 82 -5.52 -6.12 -10.84
C PHE A 82 -6.26 -5.99 -9.51
N CYS A 83 -6.77 -4.80 -9.20
CA CYS A 83 -7.49 -4.55 -7.95
C CYS A 83 -8.86 -5.20 -7.93
N GLU A 84 -9.60 -5.15 -9.04
CA GLU A 84 -10.91 -5.78 -9.14
C GLU A 84 -10.85 -7.28 -8.91
N GLY A 85 -9.86 -7.93 -9.50
CA GLY A 85 -9.70 -9.38 -9.39
C GLY A 85 -9.32 -9.85 -7.98
N LYS A 86 -8.72 -8.97 -7.19
CA LYS A 86 -8.24 -9.30 -5.84
C LYS A 86 -9.13 -8.76 -4.71
N ASN A 87 -9.98 -7.80 -5.02
CA ASN A 87 -10.80 -7.14 -4.00
C ASN A 87 -11.68 -8.13 -3.22
N GLY A 88 -11.64 -8.04 -1.90
CA GLY A 88 -12.43 -8.88 -1.00
C GLY A 88 -11.91 -10.31 -0.83
N LYS A 89 -10.77 -10.65 -1.42
CA LYS A 89 -10.19 -11.99 -1.35
C LYS A 89 -9.07 -12.05 -0.32
N VAL A 90 -8.85 -13.25 0.20
CA VAL A 90 -7.78 -13.56 1.15
C VAL A 90 -6.60 -14.16 0.41
N PHE A 91 -5.39 -13.69 0.75
CA PHE A 91 -4.13 -14.15 0.16
C PHE A 91 -3.14 -14.54 1.25
N THR A 92 -2.31 -15.54 0.96
CA THR A 92 -1.17 -15.87 1.80
C THR A 92 -0.02 -14.89 1.52
N GLU A 93 0.92 -14.80 2.44
CA GLU A 93 2.15 -14.00 2.26
C GLU A 93 2.88 -14.36 0.97
N ASP A 94 2.99 -15.66 0.66
CA ASP A 94 3.67 -16.12 -0.55
C ASP A 94 2.92 -15.72 -1.81
N GLU A 95 1.61 -15.80 -1.81
CA GLU A 95 0.78 -15.36 -2.94
C GLU A 95 0.94 -13.84 -3.18
N ILE A 96 0.99 -13.06 -2.10
CA ILE A 96 1.19 -11.62 -2.20
C ILE A 96 2.56 -11.31 -2.80
N LYS A 97 3.61 -12.02 -2.40
CA LYS A 97 4.96 -11.84 -2.97
C LYS A 97 4.99 -12.11 -4.47
N GLU A 98 4.19 -13.06 -4.94
CA GLU A 98 4.09 -13.38 -6.37
C GLU A 98 3.51 -12.25 -7.21
N TRP A 99 2.80 -11.30 -6.60
CA TRP A 99 2.29 -10.12 -7.32
C TRP A 99 3.43 -9.31 -7.97
N ALA A 100 4.63 -9.38 -7.42
CA ALA A 100 5.79 -8.71 -8.01
C ALA A 100 6.10 -9.21 -9.44
N ASN A 101 5.70 -10.44 -9.75
CA ASN A 101 5.91 -11.06 -11.06
C ASN A 101 4.78 -10.77 -12.06
N GLU A 102 3.67 -10.22 -11.60
CA GLU A 102 2.58 -9.80 -12.47
C GLU A 102 2.89 -8.42 -13.08
N ASP A 103 2.32 -8.15 -14.23
CA ASP A 103 2.46 -6.84 -14.88
C ASP A 103 1.09 -6.24 -15.15
N TRP A 104 0.96 -4.93 -14.95
CA TRP A 104 -0.28 -4.19 -15.21
C TRP A 104 0.02 -2.69 -15.34
N GLN A 105 -0.90 -1.97 -15.96
CA GLN A 105 -0.80 -0.52 -16.08
C GLN A 105 -1.00 0.13 -14.71
N GLY A 106 -0.05 0.95 -14.30
CA GLY A 106 -0.07 1.64 -13.01
C GLY A 106 0.82 0.99 -11.96
N LYS A 107 1.46 -0.14 -12.29
CA LYS A 107 2.48 -0.73 -11.42
C LYS A 107 3.68 0.21 -11.34
N ASN A 108 4.05 0.60 -10.13
CA ASN A 108 5.15 1.55 -9.94
C ASN A 108 6.52 0.88 -9.95
N ASP A 109 7.55 1.65 -10.30
CA ASP A 109 8.92 1.19 -10.25
C ASP A 109 9.32 0.86 -8.81
N GLY A 110 10.14 -0.18 -8.64
CA GLY A 110 10.54 -0.64 -7.31
C GLY A 110 9.37 -1.20 -6.50
N TYR A 111 8.45 -1.86 -7.18
CA TYR A 111 7.23 -2.40 -6.60
C TYR A 111 7.49 -3.36 -5.45
N VAL A 112 6.84 -3.10 -4.31
CA VAL A 112 6.83 -3.96 -3.13
C VAL A 112 5.36 -4.26 -2.82
N PRO A 113 4.90 -5.51 -3.01
CA PRO A 113 3.46 -5.84 -2.91
C PRO A 113 2.78 -5.37 -1.62
N GLU A 114 3.44 -5.55 -0.50
CA GLU A 114 2.89 -5.20 0.82
C GLU A 114 2.73 -3.69 1.02
N LEU A 115 3.48 -2.88 0.29
CA LEU A 115 3.48 -1.43 0.40
C LEU A 115 2.72 -0.74 -0.72
N ASP A 116 2.79 -1.29 -1.92
CA ASP A 116 2.28 -0.64 -3.12
C ASP A 116 0.90 -1.16 -3.56
N CYS A 117 0.53 -2.37 -3.15
CA CYS A 117 -0.74 -2.99 -3.53
C CYS A 117 -0.99 -2.96 -5.05
N GLY A 118 -1.94 -2.16 -5.53
CA GLY A 118 -2.19 -1.99 -6.96
C GLY A 118 -1.28 -1.00 -7.66
N GLY A 119 -0.36 -0.35 -6.93
CA GLY A 119 0.60 0.61 -7.47
C GLY A 119 0.11 2.05 -7.36
N TYR A 120 0.38 2.82 -8.41
CA TYR A 120 0.11 4.24 -8.44
C TYR A 120 -1.38 4.56 -8.18
N ASN A 121 -1.63 5.45 -7.24
CA ASN A 121 -2.98 5.90 -6.86
C ASN A 121 -3.91 4.77 -6.41
N CYS A 122 -3.37 3.65 -5.92
CA CYS A 122 -4.17 2.56 -5.39
C CYS A 122 -4.73 2.89 -4.00
N ARG A 123 -6.01 2.64 -3.80
CA ARG A 123 -6.70 2.88 -2.53
C ARG A 123 -6.95 1.60 -1.73
N HIS A 124 -6.49 0.47 -2.25
CA HIS A 124 -6.59 -0.82 -1.58
C HIS A 124 -5.54 -0.94 -0.48
N ARG A 125 -5.80 -1.81 0.46
CA ARG A 125 -4.86 -2.15 1.53
C ARG A 125 -4.94 -3.64 1.84
N LEU A 126 -3.89 -4.14 2.46
CA LEU A 126 -3.85 -5.48 3.00
C LEU A 126 -4.26 -5.42 4.47
N ARG A 127 -5.37 -6.05 4.79
CA ARG A 127 -5.80 -6.23 6.17
C ARG A 127 -5.29 -7.58 6.64
N TRP A 128 -4.26 -7.55 7.46
CA TRP A 128 -3.65 -8.78 7.99
C TRP A 128 -4.57 -9.42 9.03
N ILE A 129 -4.80 -10.73 8.90
CA ILE A 129 -5.79 -11.47 9.68
C ILE A 129 -5.17 -12.73 10.29
N SER A 130 -5.85 -13.28 11.29
CA SER A 130 -5.44 -14.53 11.94
C SER A 130 -5.58 -15.73 10.98
N PRO A 131 -4.80 -16.80 11.20
CA PRO A 131 -4.95 -18.03 10.41
C PRO A 131 -6.36 -18.62 10.49
N GLU A 132 -6.99 -18.54 11.64
CA GLU A 132 -8.33 -19.06 11.88
C GLU A 132 -9.37 -18.32 11.00
N LEU A 133 -9.31 -17.00 10.99
CA LEU A 133 -10.20 -16.19 10.15
C LEU A 133 -9.92 -16.43 8.67
N ALA A 134 -8.64 -16.55 8.30
CA ALA A 134 -8.25 -16.84 6.92
C ALA A 134 -8.89 -18.14 6.41
N VAL A 135 -8.86 -19.19 7.20
CA VAL A 135 -9.46 -20.49 6.86
C VAL A 135 -10.98 -20.37 6.74
N GLN A 136 -11.63 -19.59 7.61
CA GLN A 136 -13.07 -19.36 7.52
C GLN A 136 -13.47 -18.68 6.21
N LEU A 137 -12.68 -17.69 5.79
CA LEU A 137 -12.96 -16.92 4.58
C LEU A 137 -12.49 -17.63 3.31
N ARG A 138 -11.49 -18.50 3.44
CA ARG A 138 -10.91 -19.24 2.32
C ARG A 138 -10.58 -20.68 2.78
N PRO A 139 -11.58 -21.59 2.72
CA PRO A 139 -11.44 -22.94 3.30
C PRO A 139 -10.31 -23.81 2.73
N ASP A 140 -9.88 -23.56 1.49
CA ASP A 140 -8.78 -24.32 0.87
C ASP A 140 -7.45 -24.12 1.62
N LEU A 141 -7.31 -23.06 2.41
CA LEU A 141 -6.09 -22.81 3.21
C LEU A 141 -5.91 -23.82 4.33
N LYS A 142 -6.95 -24.55 4.71
CA LYS A 142 -6.89 -25.55 5.77
C LYS A 142 -5.86 -26.65 5.48
N ASN A 143 -5.59 -26.91 4.21
CA ASN A 143 -4.70 -27.99 3.77
C ASN A 143 -3.33 -27.49 3.33
N LYS A 144 -3.00 -26.26 3.59
CA LYS A 144 -1.69 -25.66 3.23
C LYS A 144 -0.82 -25.39 4.43
#